data_ffdcedc35f01ab07b2c879597bbba751
#
_entry.id   ffdcedc35f01ab07b2c879597bbba751
#
_cell.length_a   1.000
_cell.length_b   1.000
_cell.length_c   1.000
_cell.angle_alpha   90.00
_cell.angle_beta   90.00
_cell.angle_gamma   90.00
#
_symmetry.space_group_name_H-M   'P 1'
#
loop_
_entity.id
_entity.type
_entity.pdbx_description
1 polymer ?
#
loop_
_entity_poly.entity_id
_entity_poly.type
_entity_poly.pdbx_seq_one_letter_code
_entity_poly.pdbx_strand_id
1 'polypeptide(L)'
;MFGCQKNYVVKEYVPPTSSQGASVQVTTDPYRNYDQIDIGLVSRDSCDNKYNLEHISHLESGPLWGEDIREADFYLPAGKTINLRIMNSTDYGFYKKHCSNTKTYILKESSNYVLKIKNWSSLEEPELFESSFGCKFDLTRSDGSVLDEAVTDLPKCED
;
A
#
# COMPACT_ATOMS: atom_id res chain seq x y z
N MET A 1 7.62 -10.08 23.61
CA MET A 1 8.35 -10.04 22.34
C MET A 1 8.32 -8.61 21.84
N PHE A 2 9.43 -7.92 21.87
CA PHE A 2 9.55 -6.61 21.26
C PHE A 2 9.74 -6.86 19.76
N GLY A 3 8.67 -6.68 18.97
CA GLY A 3 8.78 -6.72 17.51
C GLY A 3 9.77 -5.63 17.08
N CYS A 4 10.76 -5.97 16.28
CA CYS A 4 11.68 -5.01 15.66
C CYS A 4 10.84 -4.00 14.87
N GLN A 5 10.68 -2.82 15.42
CA GLN A 5 9.97 -1.74 14.79
C GLN A 5 10.81 -1.27 13.60
N LYS A 6 10.33 -1.54 12.39
CA LYS A 6 11.00 -1.09 11.17
C LYS A 6 11.04 0.44 11.18
N ASN A 7 12.23 1.00 11.11
CA ASN A 7 12.40 2.44 11.02
C ASN A 7 12.30 2.88 9.55
N TYR A 8 11.29 3.68 9.24
CA TYR A 8 11.11 4.25 7.92
C TYR A 8 11.65 5.68 7.87
N VAL A 9 12.45 5.95 6.85
CA VAL A 9 12.83 7.31 6.46
C VAL A 9 11.93 7.72 5.32
N VAL A 10 11.07 8.70 5.55
CA VAL A 10 10.13 9.19 4.54
C VAL A 10 10.89 10.07 3.55
N LYS A 11 10.75 9.75 2.26
CA LYS A 11 11.28 10.52 1.13
C LYS A 11 10.15 11.03 0.26
N GLU A 12 10.41 12.13 -0.43
CA GLU A 12 9.49 12.64 -1.44
C GLU A 12 9.40 11.67 -2.62
N TYR A 13 8.17 11.37 -3.03
CA TYR A 13 7.92 10.58 -4.22
C TYR A 13 7.91 11.46 -5.45
N VAL A 14 8.75 11.13 -6.43
CA VAL A 14 8.76 11.78 -7.73
C VAL A 14 8.14 10.82 -8.76
N PRO A 15 6.91 11.08 -9.22
CA PRO A 15 6.24 10.20 -10.17
C PRO A 15 6.96 10.22 -11.52
N PRO A 16 7.01 9.08 -12.22
CA PRO A 16 7.49 9.04 -13.60
C PRO A 16 6.52 9.79 -14.52
N THR A 17 6.98 10.14 -15.71
CA THR A 17 6.11 10.67 -16.76
C THR A 17 5.10 9.60 -17.21
N SER A 18 3.98 10.03 -17.80
CA SER A 18 2.94 9.12 -18.28
C SER A 18 3.44 8.12 -19.34
N SER A 19 4.48 8.46 -20.09
CA SER A 19 5.09 7.57 -21.09
C SER A 19 6.07 6.56 -20.50
N GLN A 20 6.64 6.84 -19.33
CA GLN A 20 7.65 5.99 -18.67
C GLN A 20 7.10 5.23 -17.48
N GLY A 21 5.91 5.57 -17.02
CA GLY A 21 5.26 4.97 -15.87
C GLY A 21 4.10 4.07 -16.27
N ALA A 22 3.57 3.40 -15.26
CA ALA A 22 2.31 2.69 -15.30
C ALA A 22 1.25 3.49 -14.53
N SER A 23 0.09 3.71 -15.12
CA SER A 23 -1.04 4.34 -14.44
C SER A 23 -1.70 3.36 -13.48
N VAL A 24 -1.98 3.81 -12.28
CA VAL A 24 -2.66 3.01 -11.25
C VAL A 24 -3.84 3.79 -10.71
N GLN A 25 -5.01 3.19 -10.84
CA GLN A 25 -6.24 3.66 -10.19
C GLN A 25 -6.48 2.84 -8.93
N VAL A 26 -6.76 3.50 -7.82
CA VAL A 26 -7.07 2.84 -6.56
C VAL A 26 -8.57 2.64 -6.42
N THR A 27 -8.97 1.43 -6.09
CA THR A 27 -10.34 1.12 -5.66
C THR A 27 -10.28 0.45 -4.29
N THR A 28 -11.17 0.85 -3.42
CA THR A 28 -11.29 0.27 -2.09
C THR A 28 -12.68 -0.29 -1.90
N ASP A 29 -12.80 -1.32 -1.09
CA ASP A 29 -14.09 -1.74 -0.58
C ASP A 29 -14.68 -0.61 0.29
N PRO A 30 -16.02 -0.56 0.50
CA PRO A 30 -16.65 0.49 1.28
C PRO A 30 -15.97 0.64 2.64
N TYR A 31 -15.54 1.86 2.95
CA TYR A 31 -14.94 2.19 4.24
C TYR A 31 -15.97 2.19 5.37
N ARG A 32 -15.49 1.82 6.55
CA ARG A 32 -16.08 2.37 7.77
C ARG A 32 -15.47 3.74 8.04
N ASN A 33 -16.19 4.60 8.73
CA ASN A 33 -15.67 5.86 9.23
C ASN A 33 -14.36 5.62 10.01
N TYR A 34 -13.38 6.51 9.85
CA TYR A 34 -12.06 6.51 10.53
C TYR A 34 -10.97 5.61 9.95
N ASP A 35 -11.15 5.04 8.77
CA ASP A 35 -10.07 4.33 8.08
C ASP A 35 -9.14 5.29 7.35
N GLN A 36 -7.85 5.10 7.51
CA GLN A 36 -6.79 5.81 6.79
C GLN A 36 -5.91 4.80 6.07
N ILE A 37 -5.68 5.02 4.78
CA ILE A 37 -4.85 4.14 3.96
C ILE A 37 -3.72 4.97 3.37
N ASP A 38 -2.49 4.58 3.69
CA ASP A 38 -1.28 5.14 3.11
C ASP A 38 -0.70 4.18 2.09
N ILE A 39 -0.37 4.72 0.91
CA ILE A 39 0.22 3.99 -0.21
C ILE A 39 1.62 4.53 -0.44
N GLY A 40 2.60 3.65 -0.50
CA GLY A 40 3.98 4.05 -0.72
C GLY A 40 4.84 2.98 -1.36
N LEU A 41 6.05 3.35 -1.76
CA LEU A 41 7.10 2.46 -2.21
C LEU A 41 8.15 2.30 -1.12
N VAL A 42 8.58 1.07 -0.89
CA VAL A 42 9.62 0.74 0.07
C VAL A 42 10.88 0.32 -0.65
N SER A 43 12.00 0.88 -0.24
CA SER A 43 13.33 0.42 -0.65
C SER A 43 14.25 0.32 0.56
N ARG A 44 15.34 -0.38 0.39
CA ARG A 44 16.35 -0.56 1.42
C ARG A 44 17.71 -0.67 0.77
N ASP A 45 18.63 0.19 1.16
CA ASP A 45 19.97 0.25 0.57
C ASP A 45 20.97 -0.71 1.26
N SER A 46 20.70 -1.04 2.51
CA SER A 46 21.59 -1.86 3.34
C SER A 46 20.81 -2.65 4.40
N CYS A 47 21.48 -3.55 5.12
CA CYS A 47 20.89 -4.32 6.20
C CYS A 47 20.87 -3.60 7.57
N ASP A 48 21.03 -2.31 7.58
CA ASP A 48 20.76 -1.48 8.74
C ASP A 48 19.25 -1.36 8.97
N ASN A 49 18.58 -1.56 9.92
CA ASN A 49 17.14 -1.55 10.14
C ASN A 49 16.38 -0.31 9.61
N LYS A 50 16.94 0.39 8.61
CA LYS A 50 16.37 1.58 7.98
C LYS A 50 15.80 1.23 6.62
N TYR A 51 14.55 1.57 6.42
CA TYR A 51 13.85 1.48 5.15
C TYR A 51 13.56 2.87 4.62
N ASN A 52 13.68 3.07 3.32
CA ASN A 52 13.18 4.27 2.66
C ASN A 52 11.71 4.04 2.32
N LEU A 53 10.86 5.00 2.61
CA LEU A 53 9.45 5.02 2.25
C LEU A 53 9.17 6.26 1.42
N GLU A 54 8.85 6.07 0.14
CA GLU A 54 8.33 7.14 -0.72
C GLU A 54 6.81 7.13 -0.62
N HIS A 55 6.26 8.12 0.05
CA HIS A 55 4.81 8.26 0.22
C HIS A 55 4.16 8.75 -1.07
N ILE A 56 3.23 7.97 -1.63
CA ILE A 56 2.59 8.27 -2.92
C ILE A 56 1.23 8.93 -2.72
N SER A 57 0.37 8.33 -1.93
CA SER A 57 -1.01 8.76 -1.78
C SER A 57 -1.59 8.36 -0.43
N HIS A 58 -2.59 9.11 -0.02
CA HIS A 58 -3.35 8.92 1.20
C HIS A 58 -4.83 8.90 0.88
N LEU A 59 -5.54 7.89 1.41
CA LEU A 59 -6.99 7.79 1.36
C LEU A 59 -7.52 7.89 2.77
N GLU A 60 -8.60 8.60 2.94
CA GLU A 60 -9.20 8.81 4.26
C GLU A 60 -10.74 8.75 4.15
N SER A 61 -11.36 7.95 4.99
CA SER A 61 -12.79 8.02 5.18
C SER A 61 -13.09 8.99 6.31
N GLY A 62 -13.57 10.16 5.95
CA GLY A 62 -13.78 11.26 6.88
C GLY A 62 -14.80 10.92 7.95
N PRO A 63 -14.46 11.17 9.21
CA PRO A 63 -15.43 11.42 10.25
C PRO A 63 -16.02 12.82 10.05
N LEU A 64 -16.89 13.23 10.91
CA LEU A 64 -17.60 14.52 10.96
C LEU A 64 -16.77 15.80 10.66
N TRP A 65 -15.44 15.71 10.49
CA TRP A 65 -14.51 16.85 10.41
C TRP A 65 -13.45 16.74 9.30
N GLY A 66 -13.40 15.66 8.51
CA GLY A 66 -12.38 15.43 7.50
C GLY A 66 -12.94 15.32 6.08
N GLU A 67 -12.04 15.43 5.10
CA GLU A 67 -12.36 15.13 3.71
C GLU A 67 -12.47 13.61 3.53
N ASP A 68 -13.45 13.20 2.74
CA ASP A 68 -13.64 11.80 2.37
C ASP A 68 -12.93 11.54 1.04
N ILE A 69 -11.68 11.07 1.13
CA ILE A 69 -10.84 10.78 -0.03
C ILE A 69 -10.84 9.28 -0.29
N ARG A 70 -11.67 8.83 -1.23
CA ARG A 70 -11.88 7.39 -1.51
C ARG A 70 -11.24 6.89 -2.78
N GLU A 71 -10.74 7.77 -3.60
CA GLU A 71 -10.16 7.45 -4.90
C GLU A 71 -8.81 8.14 -5.04
N ALA A 72 -7.89 7.50 -5.72
CA ALA A 72 -6.62 8.07 -6.09
C ALA A 72 -6.17 7.50 -7.43
N ASP A 73 -5.53 8.35 -8.21
CA ASP A 73 -4.85 7.98 -9.45
C ASP A 73 -3.41 8.47 -9.37
N PHE A 74 -2.47 7.62 -9.72
CA PHE A 74 -1.07 7.97 -9.74
C PHE A 74 -0.29 7.13 -10.74
N TYR A 75 0.95 7.54 -11.03
CA TYR A 75 1.88 6.78 -11.85
C TYR A 75 2.92 6.10 -10.98
N LEU A 76 3.20 4.83 -11.27
CA LEU A 76 4.28 4.06 -10.65
C LEU A 76 5.41 3.82 -11.64
N PRO A 77 6.65 3.65 -11.16
CA PRO A 77 7.76 3.24 -12.01
C PRO A 77 7.46 1.93 -12.72
N ALA A 78 7.81 1.84 -13.99
CA ALA A 78 7.68 0.65 -14.82
C ALA A 78 9.03 0.14 -15.30
N GLY A 79 9.09 -1.11 -15.75
CA GLY A 79 10.33 -1.74 -16.25
C GLY A 79 11.33 -2.11 -15.17
N LYS A 80 11.03 -1.90 -13.92
CA LYS A 80 11.87 -2.28 -12.77
C LYS A 80 11.04 -2.84 -11.64
N THR A 81 11.69 -3.52 -10.71
CA THR A 81 11.08 -4.02 -9.49
C THR A 81 10.65 -2.87 -8.59
N ILE A 82 9.42 -2.92 -8.09
CA ILE A 82 8.89 -2.01 -7.08
C ILE A 82 8.33 -2.81 -5.91
N ASN A 83 8.51 -2.30 -4.70
CA ASN A 83 7.92 -2.87 -3.49
C ASN A 83 6.80 -1.94 -3.01
N LEU A 84 5.58 -2.25 -3.39
CA LEU A 84 4.39 -1.47 -3.06
C LEU A 84 3.93 -1.81 -1.65
N ARG A 85 3.81 -0.80 -0.81
CA ARG A 85 3.36 -0.93 0.58
C ARG A 85 2.02 -0.25 0.77
N ILE A 86 1.11 -0.97 1.38
CA ILE A 86 -0.17 -0.46 1.87
C ILE A 86 -0.14 -0.51 3.39
N MET A 87 -0.45 0.60 4.02
CA MET A 87 -0.68 0.68 5.46
C MET A 87 -2.11 1.16 5.69
N ASN A 88 -2.85 0.43 6.48
CA ASN A 88 -4.18 0.83 6.92
C ASN A 88 -4.17 1.06 8.43
N SER A 89 -4.73 2.17 8.86
CA SER A 89 -4.94 2.48 10.27
C SER A 89 -6.37 2.90 10.49
N THR A 90 -6.97 2.40 11.56
CA THR A 90 -8.33 2.74 11.98
C THR A 90 -8.29 3.21 13.41
N ASP A 91 -8.89 4.36 13.67
CA ASP A 91 -8.99 4.96 15.01
C ASP A 91 -10.43 4.87 15.51
N TYR A 92 -10.63 4.06 16.53
CA TYR A 92 -11.93 3.90 17.20
C TYR A 92 -12.05 4.76 18.48
N GLY A 93 -11.14 5.71 18.67
CA GLY A 93 -11.12 6.55 19.87
C GLY A 93 -10.46 5.90 21.09
N PHE A 94 -10.89 4.70 21.46
CA PHE A 94 -10.31 3.94 22.58
C PHE A 94 -9.17 3.01 22.14
N TYR A 95 -9.07 2.76 20.86
CA TYR A 95 -8.24 1.72 20.33
C TYR A 95 -7.94 1.97 18.85
N LYS A 96 -6.66 1.86 18.53
CA LYS A 96 -6.16 2.00 17.16
C LYS A 96 -5.76 0.63 16.62
N LYS A 97 -6.27 0.31 15.45
CA LYS A 97 -5.77 -0.82 14.65
C LYS A 97 -4.90 -0.30 13.54
N HIS A 98 -3.81 -0.97 13.30
CA HIS A 98 -3.00 -0.72 12.12
C HIS A 98 -2.44 -2.03 11.57
N CYS A 99 -2.27 -2.08 10.28
CA CYS A 99 -1.59 -3.15 9.59
C CYS A 99 -0.76 -2.57 8.44
N SER A 100 0.20 -3.32 7.98
CA SER A 100 0.89 -3.01 6.74
C SER A 100 1.18 -4.28 5.96
N ASN A 101 1.15 -4.17 4.64
CA ASN A 101 1.49 -5.26 3.73
C ASN A 101 2.33 -4.70 2.58
N THR A 102 3.33 -5.44 2.16
CA THR A 102 4.21 -5.07 1.05
C THR A 102 4.26 -6.21 0.05
N LYS A 103 3.98 -5.89 -1.21
CA LYS A 103 4.06 -6.82 -2.33
C LYS A 103 4.97 -6.24 -3.40
N THR A 104 5.66 -7.12 -4.11
CA THR A 104 6.64 -6.76 -5.12
C THR A 104 6.08 -7.00 -6.52
N TYR A 105 6.25 -6.02 -7.41
CA TYR A 105 5.75 -6.08 -8.77
C TYR A 105 6.76 -5.54 -9.78
N ILE A 106 6.59 -5.95 -11.04
CA ILE A 106 7.22 -5.33 -12.21
C ILE A 106 6.11 -4.90 -13.15
N LEU A 107 5.96 -3.59 -13.35
CA LEU A 107 4.92 -3.02 -14.19
C LEU A 107 5.45 -2.77 -15.60
N LYS A 108 4.52 -2.74 -16.58
CA LYS A 108 4.84 -2.37 -17.96
C LYS A 108 4.61 -0.88 -18.16
N GLU A 109 5.51 -0.25 -18.91
CA GLU A 109 5.36 1.13 -19.36
C GLU A 109 4.05 1.34 -20.11
N SER A 110 3.46 2.52 -19.97
CA SER A 110 2.22 2.93 -20.64
C SER A 110 1.04 1.98 -20.44
N SER A 111 1.05 1.19 -19.39
CA SER A 111 -0.01 0.25 -19.04
C SER A 111 -0.86 0.78 -17.88
N ASN A 112 -2.10 0.31 -17.83
CA ASN A 112 -3.06 0.70 -16.79
C ASN A 112 -3.33 -0.46 -15.85
N TYR A 113 -3.34 -0.16 -14.56
CA TYR A 113 -3.59 -1.11 -13.49
C TYR A 113 -4.64 -0.57 -12.52
N VAL A 114 -5.29 -1.48 -11.81
CA VAL A 114 -6.19 -1.16 -10.72
C VAL A 114 -5.66 -1.79 -9.44
N LEU A 115 -5.39 -0.96 -8.45
CA LEU A 115 -5.02 -1.38 -7.11
C LEU A 115 -6.31 -1.57 -6.29
N LYS A 116 -6.61 -2.81 -5.95
CA LYS A 116 -7.78 -3.18 -5.14
C LYS A 116 -7.34 -3.42 -3.72
N ILE A 117 -7.81 -2.59 -2.79
CA ILE A 117 -7.49 -2.69 -1.38
C ILE A 117 -8.72 -3.19 -0.62
N LYS A 118 -8.52 -4.24 0.18
CA LYS A 118 -9.53 -4.73 1.13
C LYS A 118 -9.26 -4.12 2.49
N ASN A 119 -10.25 -3.44 3.01
CA ASN A 119 -10.18 -2.84 4.34
C ASN A 119 -10.89 -3.70 5.40
N TRP A 120 -10.82 -3.27 6.65
CA TRP A 120 -11.43 -3.98 7.79
C TRP A 120 -12.95 -4.14 7.67
N SER A 121 -13.62 -3.27 6.93
CA SER A 121 -15.08 -3.27 6.80
C SER A 121 -15.60 -4.26 5.77
N SER A 122 -14.75 -4.81 4.91
CA SER A 122 -15.14 -5.83 3.93
C SER A 122 -15.27 -7.22 4.51
N LEU A 123 -15.13 -7.38 5.83
CA LEU A 123 -15.24 -8.64 6.55
C LEU A 123 -16.67 -8.89 7.01
N GLU A 124 -17.27 -9.96 6.53
CA GLU A 124 -18.54 -10.46 7.08
C GLU A 124 -18.35 -11.02 8.50
N GLU A 125 -17.19 -11.61 8.79
CA GLU A 125 -16.78 -12.02 10.14
C GLU A 125 -15.27 -11.75 10.30
N PRO A 126 -14.86 -10.74 11.09
CA PRO A 126 -13.46 -10.57 11.38
C PRO A 126 -12.96 -11.74 12.23
N GLU A 127 -12.09 -12.55 11.67
CA GLU A 127 -11.27 -13.43 12.50
C GLU A 127 -10.45 -12.54 13.43
N LEU A 128 -10.77 -12.59 14.71
CA LEU A 128 -10.28 -11.70 15.78
C LEU A 128 -8.75 -11.63 15.92
N PHE A 129 -7.99 -12.41 15.15
CA PHE A 129 -6.56 -12.61 15.29
C PHE A 129 -5.72 -12.38 14.01
N GLU A 130 -6.30 -12.14 12.84
CA GLU A 130 -5.53 -11.81 11.64
C GLU A 130 -5.19 -10.32 11.58
N SER A 131 -4.01 -9.97 12.08
CA SER A 131 -3.48 -8.60 12.07
C SER A 131 -3.22 -8.03 10.67
N SER A 132 -3.17 -8.86 9.63
CA SER A 132 -2.89 -8.45 8.24
C SER A 132 -4.13 -8.17 7.40
N PHE A 133 -5.30 -8.41 7.91
CA PHE A 133 -6.52 -8.48 7.11
C PHE A 133 -6.91 -7.16 6.44
N GLY A 134 -6.83 -6.06 7.16
CA GLY A 134 -7.16 -4.75 6.62
C GLY A 134 -6.14 -4.16 5.64
N CYS A 135 -5.10 -4.92 5.29
CA CYS A 135 -4.04 -4.53 4.37
C CYS A 135 -3.89 -5.51 3.21
N LYS A 136 -4.87 -6.36 2.96
CA LYS A 136 -4.87 -7.21 1.76
C LYS A 136 -5.13 -6.34 0.55
N PHE A 137 -4.30 -6.49 -0.46
CA PHE A 137 -4.46 -5.79 -1.73
C PHE A 137 -3.97 -6.64 -2.88
N ASP A 138 -4.51 -6.35 -4.06
CA ASP A 138 -4.08 -6.94 -5.32
C ASP A 138 -3.98 -5.85 -6.38
N LEU A 139 -3.02 -6.02 -7.27
CA LEU A 139 -2.88 -5.21 -8.46
C LEU A 139 -3.41 -5.99 -9.65
N THR A 140 -4.38 -5.42 -10.36
CA THR A 140 -5.02 -6.06 -11.52
C THR A 140 -4.70 -5.31 -12.80
N ARG A 141 -4.61 -6.03 -13.91
CA ARG A 141 -4.49 -5.47 -15.25
C ARG A 141 -5.84 -4.95 -15.76
N SER A 142 -5.81 -4.23 -16.86
CA SER A 142 -7.02 -3.72 -17.53
C SER A 142 -8.01 -4.82 -17.96
N ASP A 143 -7.54 -6.05 -18.19
CA ASP A 143 -8.38 -7.23 -18.48
C ASP A 143 -9.00 -7.86 -17.22
N GLY A 144 -8.73 -7.32 -16.03
CA GLY A 144 -9.23 -7.80 -14.74
C GLY A 144 -8.40 -8.93 -14.12
N SER A 145 -7.37 -9.45 -14.80
CA SER A 145 -6.49 -10.47 -14.23
C SER A 145 -5.62 -9.90 -13.13
N VAL A 146 -5.42 -10.65 -12.05
CA VAL A 146 -4.50 -10.29 -10.98
C VAL A 146 -3.07 -10.38 -11.50
N LEU A 147 -2.24 -9.38 -11.17
CA LEU A 147 -0.83 -9.38 -11.48
C LEU A 147 -0.08 -10.26 -10.48
N ASP A 148 0.74 -11.17 -10.99
CA ASP A 148 1.58 -12.01 -10.15
C ASP A 148 2.63 -11.18 -9.43
N GLU A 149 2.93 -11.56 -8.18
CA GLU A 149 4.00 -10.96 -7.41
C GLU A 149 5.36 -11.36 -8.00
N ALA A 150 6.26 -10.39 -8.09
CA ALA A 150 7.65 -10.61 -8.46
C ALA A 150 8.51 -10.94 -7.23
N VAL A 151 9.71 -11.42 -7.46
CA VAL A 151 10.69 -11.62 -6.39
C VAL A 151 11.16 -10.25 -5.89
N THR A 152 11.15 -10.06 -4.59
CA THR A 152 11.60 -8.80 -3.98
C THR A 152 13.09 -8.57 -4.23
N ASP A 153 13.45 -7.32 -4.50
CA ASP A 153 14.82 -6.83 -4.60
C ASP A 153 15.35 -6.26 -3.27
N LEU A 154 14.53 -6.29 -2.22
CA LEU A 154 14.97 -5.89 -0.90
C LEU A 154 16.08 -6.83 -0.40
N PRO A 155 17.19 -6.29 0.13
CA PRO A 155 18.28 -7.11 0.66
C PRO A 155 17.78 -8.14 1.68
N LYS A 156 18.15 -9.39 1.50
CA LYS A 156 17.95 -10.43 2.50
C LYS A 156 19.01 -10.22 3.58
N CYS A 157 18.57 -9.83 4.75
CA CYS A 157 19.46 -9.63 5.89
C CYS A 157 19.33 -10.86 6.80
N GLU A 158 20.46 -11.44 7.15
CA GLU A 158 20.51 -12.45 8.19
C GLU A 158 20.27 -11.77 9.53
N ASP A 159 19.36 -12.30 10.32
CA ASP A 159 19.06 -11.86 11.69
C ASP A 159 20.17 -12.29 12.66
#